data_c32a6ce214508b8d4c172c0a79dc2856
#
_entry.id   c32a6ce214508b8d4c172c0a79dc2856
#
_cell.length_a   1.000
_cell.length_b   1.000
_cell.length_c   1.000
_cell.angle_alpha   90.00
_cell.angle_beta   90.00
_cell.angle_gamma   90.00
#
_symmetry.space_group_name_H-M   'P 1'
#
loop_
_entity.id
_entity.type
_entity.pdbx_description
1 polymer ?
#
loop_
_entity_poly.entity_id
_entity_poly.type
_entity_poly.pdbx_seq_one_letter_code
_entity_poly.pdbx_strand_id
1 'polypeptide(L)'
;MSRLAGLLVSLLVPLLIAFAPAVASAQSPGQGPPMPIALDLAKVPVGSWADYTMTVGQLAKMKMRMALVGKSPAGTIIETVVDGELMATLGGKMVMQVTLAPGAEKDGTAKKLVMQIGSGDPMEMPIEMTGGKQFTKPNPKTLLKTETITVAAGTFKTKHYRDKSSKGEKVDFWISEDVPPFGLVKIEAEQKGNPQIKGPVTMELAAKGADAKALVTKPAKPFDQAAFIQQMQGGKAGGGPGGPPAGKAPTTPAPAPAPKK
;
A
#
# COMPACT_ATOMS: atom_id res chain seq x y z
N MET A 1 -4.07 -20.96 -18.52
CA MET A 1 -4.13 -19.55 -18.08
C MET A 1 -4.18 -19.34 -16.55
N SER A 2 -4.52 -20.37 -15.73
CA SER A 2 -4.65 -20.20 -14.26
C SER A 2 -3.35 -20.16 -13.46
N ARG A 3 -2.22 -20.59 -13.99
CA ARG A 3 -0.92 -20.61 -13.29
C ARG A 3 -0.22 -19.24 -13.23
N LEU A 4 -0.53 -18.31 -14.13
CA LEU A 4 0.02 -16.94 -14.12
C LEU A 4 -0.60 -16.06 -13.02
N ALA A 5 -1.85 -16.29 -12.66
CA ALA A 5 -2.54 -15.51 -11.63
C ALA A 5 -1.99 -15.77 -10.21
N GLY A 6 -1.63 -17.04 -9.91
CA GLY A 6 -1.04 -17.38 -8.61
C GLY A 6 0.37 -16.82 -8.41
N LEU A 7 1.15 -16.70 -9.49
CA LEU A 7 2.51 -16.13 -9.45
C LEU A 7 2.49 -14.61 -9.24
N LEU A 8 1.49 -13.92 -9.82
CA LEU A 8 1.31 -12.46 -9.68
C LEU A 8 0.92 -12.05 -8.26
N VAL A 9 0.07 -12.82 -7.58
CA VAL A 9 -0.33 -12.55 -6.19
C VAL A 9 0.86 -12.71 -5.24
N SER A 10 1.70 -13.73 -5.45
CA SER A 10 2.91 -13.95 -4.64
C SER A 10 3.97 -12.85 -4.82
N LEU A 11 3.93 -12.11 -5.95
CA LEU A 11 4.87 -11.05 -6.25
C LEU A 11 4.40 -9.67 -5.75
N LEU A 12 3.10 -9.46 -5.61
CA LEU A 12 2.52 -8.14 -5.37
C LEU A 12 2.51 -7.73 -3.91
N VAL A 13 2.24 -8.67 -3.00
CA VAL A 13 2.27 -8.37 -1.57
C VAL A 13 3.68 -7.93 -1.13
N PRO A 14 4.78 -8.60 -1.52
CA PRO A 14 6.13 -8.09 -1.25
C PRO A 14 6.48 -6.83 -2.05
N LEU A 15 5.88 -6.56 -3.20
CA LEU A 15 6.20 -5.39 -4.03
C LEU A 15 5.64 -4.09 -3.43
N LEU A 16 4.44 -4.11 -2.88
CA LEU A 16 3.85 -2.96 -2.18
C LEU A 16 4.52 -2.66 -0.84
N ILE A 17 5.09 -3.69 -0.19
CA ILE A 17 5.87 -3.59 1.04
C ILE A 17 7.33 -3.21 0.73
N ALA A 18 7.84 -3.48 -0.49
CA ALA A 18 9.23 -3.27 -0.89
C ALA A 18 9.61 -1.80 -1.19
N PHE A 19 8.67 -0.87 -1.11
CA PHE A 19 8.86 0.53 -1.51
C PHE A 19 9.30 1.49 -0.41
N ALA A 20 9.97 1.01 0.61
CA ALA A 20 10.58 1.91 1.56
C ALA A 20 12.13 1.80 1.50
N PRO A 21 12.92 2.90 1.43
CA PRO A 21 14.38 2.86 1.36
C PRO A 21 15.05 2.35 2.64
N ALA A 22 16.09 1.57 2.48
CA ALA A 22 16.80 0.88 3.56
C ALA A 22 17.62 1.83 4.45
N VAL A 23 17.37 1.74 5.74
CA VAL A 23 18.35 2.10 6.77
C VAL A 23 18.66 0.83 7.56
N ALA A 24 19.94 0.55 7.76
CA ALA A 24 20.44 -0.66 8.40
C ALA A 24 19.88 -0.83 9.82
N SER A 25 18.84 -1.62 9.95
CA SER A 25 18.34 -2.21 11.18
C SER A 25 17.93 -3.63 10.82
N ALA A 26 18.18 -4.59 11.68
CA ALA A 26 17.81 -5.98 11.48
C ALA A 26 16.30 -6.11 11.23
N GLN A 27 15.91 -6.07 9.95
CA GLN A 27 14.52 -6.18 9.50
C GLN A 27 14.24 -7.64 9.16
N SER A 28 13.04 -8.09 9.51
CA SER A 28 12.55 -9.41 9.11
C SER A 28 12.55 -9.56 7.59
N PRO A 29 12.85 -10.76 7.05
CA PRO A 29 12.83 -10.98 5.61
C PRO A 29 11.45 -10.66 5.02
N GLY A 30 11.39 -9.73 4.08
CA GLY A 30 10.16 -9.38 3.37
C GLY A 30 9.64 -7.95 3.57
N GLN A 31 10.30 -7.16 4.43
CA GLN A 31 9.88 -5.78 4.68
C GLN A 31 10.76 -4.80 3.89
N GLY A 32 10.10 -3.92 3.15
CA GLY A 32 10.74 -2.78 2.51
C GLY A 32 11.24 -1.76 3.54
N PRO A 33 12.19 -0.90 3.16
CA PRO A 33 12.66 0.14 4.06
C PRO A 33 11.58 1.19 4.34
N PRO A 34 11.60 1.84 5.53
CA PRO A 34 10.62 2.89 5.87
C PRO A 34 10.69 4.06 4.88
N MET A 35 9.52 4.61 4.53
CA MET A 35 9.44 5.74 3.62
C MET A 35 10.03 7.01 4.26
N PRO A 36 10.83 7.81 3.52
CA PRO A 36 11.37 9.04 4.05
C PRO A 36 10.26 10.08 4.28
N ILE A 37 10.20 10.64 5.48
CA ILE A 37 9.36 11.80 5.81
C ILE A 37 10.28 12.97 6.17
N ALA A 38 10.19 14.07 5.40
CA ALA A 38 10.94 15.28 5.69
C ALA A 38 10.18 16.25 6.59
N LEU A 39 8.84 16.20 6.57
CA LEU A 39 7.99 17.14 7.29
C LEU A 39 7.67 16.65 8.71
N ASP A 40 7.45 17.61 9.59
CA ASP A 40 6.90 17.36 10.92
C ASP A 40 5.38 17.16 10.77
N LEU A 41 4.92 15.91 10.79
CA LEU A 41 3.50 15.57 10.60
C LEU A 41 2.59 16.25 11.63
N ALA A 42 3.11 16.60 12.80
CA ALA A 42 2.34 17.36 13.80
C ALA A 42 1.90 18.73 13.26
N LYS A 43 2.71 19.34 12.38
CA LYS A 43 2.45 20.65 11.78
C LYS A 43 1.73 20.58 10.43
N VAL A 44 1.71 19.42 9.79
CA VAL A 44 1.02 19.25 8.50
C VAL A 44 -0.49 19.30 8.71
N PRO A 45 -1.26 20.11 7.97
CA PRO A 45 -2.72 20.16 8.08
C PRO A 45 -3.37 18.83 7.74
N VAL A 46 -4.45 18.46 8.46
CA VAL A 46 -5.33 17.36 8.07
C VAL A 46 -5.96 17.68 6.73
N GLY A 47 -6.08 16.67 5.87
CA GLY A 47 -6.53 16.83 4.49
C GLY A 47 -5.39 17.02 3.50
N SER A 48 -4.14 17.26 3.94
CA SER A 48 -2.99 17.33 3.02
C SER A 48 -2.77 16.00 2.31
N TRP A 49 -2.57 16.05 0.99
CA TRP A 49 -2.35 14.86 0.16
C TRP A 49 -1.35 15.11 -0.97
N ALA A 50 -0.76 14.02 -1.44
CA ALA A 50 0.09 13.97 -2.62
C ALA A 50 -0.25 12.73 -3.45
N ASP A 51 -0.42 12.92 -4.76
CA ASP A 51 -0.60 11.88 -5.75
C ASP A 51 0.72 11.59 -6.45
N TYR A 52 0.98 10.32 -6.66
CA TYR A 52 2.17 9.84 -7.33
C TYR A 52 1.81 8.93 -8.51
N THR A 53 2.60 9.02 -9.57
CA THR A 53 2.66 7.97 -10.58
C THR A 53 3.82 7.06 -10.25
N MET A 54 3.53 5.79 -10.06
CA MET A 54 4.53 4.75 -9.83
C MET A 54 4.69 3.90 -11.08
N THR A 55 5.94 3.68 -11.51
CA THR A 55 6.27 2.80 -12.63
C THR A 55 7.19 1.70 -12.13
N VAL A 56 6.83 0.45 -12.36
CA VAL A 56 7.58 -0.73 -11.95
C VAL A 56 8.26 -1.33 -13.18
N GLY A 57 9.44 -0.86 -13.50
CA GLY A 57 10.16 -1.24 -14.71
C GLY A 57 9.28 -1.10 -15.95
N GLN A 58 9.12 -2.21 -16.69
CA GLN A 58 8.23 -2.28 -17.87
C GLN A 58 6.89 -2.96 -17.57
N LEU A 59 6.64 -3.39 -16.32
CA LEU A 59 5.50 -4.26 -15.99
C LEU A 59 4.20 -3.49 -15.73
N ALA A 60 4.25 -2.38 -15.00
CA ALA A 60 3.03 -1.72 -14.55
C ALA A 60 3.24 -0.23 -14.31
N LYS A 61 2.17 0.53 -14.58
CA LYS A 61 1.98 1.88 -14.07
C LYS A 61 0.85 1.88 -13.06
N MET A 62 1.06 2.49 -11.92
CA MET A 62 0.08 2.59 -10.83
C MET A 62 -0.01 4.03 -10.36
N LYS A 63 -1.16 4.39 -9.80
CA LYS A 63 -1.36 5.65 -9.10
C LYS A 63 -1.35 5.38 -7.61
N MET A 64 -0.68 6.24 -6.86
CA MET A 64 -0.66 6.17 -5.41
C MET A 64 -1.01 7.54 -4.85
N ARG A 65 -2.01 7.62 -3.99
CA ARG A 65 -2.28 8.81 -3.17
C ARG A 65 -1.84 8.55 -1.75
N MET A 66 -1.19 9.50 -1.15
CA MET A 66 -0.84 9.50 0.26
C MET A 66 -1.42 10.76 0.91
N ALA A 67 -2.17 10.59 1.99
CA ALA A 67 -2.87 11.68 2.64
C ALA A 67 -2.78 11.59 4.17
N LEU A 68 -2.72 12.74 4.83
CA LEU A 68 -2.93 12.85 6.26
C LEU A 68 -4.42 13.14 6.48
N VAL A 69 -5.18 12.10 6.87
CA VAL A 69 -6.65 12.16 6.90
C VAL A 69 -7.23 12.37 8.31
N GLY A 70 -6.39 12.32 9.34
CA GLY A 70 -6.89 12.54 10.70
C GLY A 70 -5.78 12.75 11.74
N LYS A 71 -6.14 13.48 12.79
CA LYS A 71 -5.38 13.62 14.03
C LYS A 71 -6.33 13.50 15.21
N SER A 72 -5.94 12.72 16.21
CA SER A 72 -6.74 12.51 17.41
C SER A 72 -5.80 12.18 18.58
N PRO A 73 -6.31 12.13 19.82
CA PRO A 73 -5.54 11.63 20.96
C PRO A 73 -5.04 10.19 20.77
N ALA A 74 -5.70 9.41 19.89
CA ALA A 74 -5.26 8.05 19.54
C ALA A 74 -4.04 8.03 18.60
N GLY A 75 -3.77 9.14 17.90
CA GLY A 75 -2.64 9.29 16.99
C GLY A 75 -2.97 10.00 15.69
N THR A 76 -1.99 10.02 14.80
CA THR A 76 -2.07 10.61 13.44
C THR A 76 -2.43 9.51 12.44
N ILE A 77 -3.45 9.75 11.62
CA ILE A 77 -3.94 8.78 10.63
C ILE A 77 -3.44 9.18 9.25
N ILE A 78 -2.66 8.30 8.66
CA ILE A 78 -2.16 8.40 7.29
C ILE A 78 -2.90 7.37 6.44
N GLU A 79 -3.39 7.80 5.29
CA GLU A 79 -4.05 6.92 4.32
C GLU A 79 -3.23 6.86 3.03
N THR A 80 -2.99 5.65 2.55
CA THR A 80 -2.38 5.37 1.26
C THR A 80 -3.38 4.64 0.38
N VAL A 81 -3.64 5.16 -0.81
CA VAL A 81 -4.50 4.55 -1.81
C VAL A 81 -3.65 4.15 -3.00
N VAL A 82 -3.72 2.89 -3.39
CA VAL A 82 -3.06 2.37 -4.61
C VAL A 82 -4.14 1.97 -5.60
N ASP A 83 -3.99 2.46 -6.83
CA ASP A 83 -4.94 2.24 -7.93
C ASP A 83 -4.18 1.95 -9.24
N GLY A 84 -4.83 1.27 -10.18
CA GLY A 84 -4.26 0.92 -11.49
C GLY A 84 -4.74 -0.43 -11.98
N GLU A 85 -4.34 -0.78 -13.20
CA GLU A 85 -4.78 -2.04 -13.86
C GLU A 85 -4.47 -3.27 -13.01
N LEU A 86 -3.31 -3.28 -12.35
CA LEU A 86 -2.92 -4.39 -11.48
C LEU A 86 -3.85 -4.48 -10.25
N MET A 87 -4.25 -3.35 -9.66
CA MET A 87 -5.21 -3.35 -8.55
C MET A 87 -6.60 -3.80 -9.01
N ALA A 88 -7.00 -3.46 -10.23
CA ALA A 88 -8.27 -3.92 -10.81
C ALA A 88 -8.34 -5.45 -10.87
N THR A 89 -7.24 -6.14 -11.14
CA THR A 89 -7.18 -7.62 -11.15
C THR A 89 -7.30 -8.24 -9.76
N LEU A 90 -7.04 -7.46 -8.71
CA LEU A 90 -7.12 -7.87 -7.30
C LEU A 90 -8.44 -7.45 -6.63
N GLY A 91 -9.42 -6.98 -7.39
CA GLY A 91 -10.74 -6.58 -6.87
C GLY A 91 -10.95 -5.09 -6.71
N GLY A 92 -10.02 -4.28 -7.20
CA GLY A 92 -10.12 -2.83 -7.20
C GLY A 92 -9.01 -2.14 -6.41
N LYS A 93 -9.14 -0.84 -6.19
CA LYS A 93 -8.15 -0.07 -5.46
C LYS A 93 -7.92 -0.60 -4.04
N MET A 94 -6.68 -0.53 -3.60
CA MET A 94 -6.32 -0.86 -2.22
C MET A 94 -6.18 0.42 -1.41
N VAL A 95 -6.78 0.44 -0.23
CA VAL A 95 -6.68 1.53 0.74
C VAL A 95 -6.04 1.00 2.01
N MET A 96 -4.96 1.63 2.46
CA MET A 96 -4.31 1.34 3.72
C MET A 96 -4.38 2.56 4.62
N GLN A 97 -4.83 2.38 5.86
CA GLN A 97 -4.72 3.42 6.89
C GLN A 97 -3.75 2.96 7.97
N VAL A 98 -2.74 3.77 8.21
CA VAL A 98 -1.81 3.60 9.32
C VAL A 98 -2.11 4.65 10.37
N THR A 99 -2.37 4.23 11.61
CA THR A 99 -2.42 5.13 12.77
C THR A 99 -1.05 5.10 13.43
N LEU A 100 -0.36 6.24 13.43
CA LEU A 100 0.86 6.43 14.18
C LEU A 100 0.52 6.69 15.66
N ALA A 101 1.29 6.14 16.59
CA ALA A 101 1.13 6.45 18.00
C ALA A 101 1.33 7.94 18.27
N PRO A 102 0.71 8.52 19.32
CA PRO A 102 0.96 9.89 19.70
C PRO A 102 2.46 10.13 19.95
N GLY A 103 3.01 11.18 19.34
CA GLY A 103 4.44 11.47 19.37
C GLY A 103 5.31 10.67 18.40
N ALA A 104 4.76 9.66 17.75
CA ALA A 104 5.46 8.83 16.76
C ALA A 104 5.55 9.46 15.35
N GLU A 105 5.07 10.69 15.19
CA GLU A 105 5.20 11.45 13.94
C GLU A 105 6.67 11.69 13.54
N LYS A 106 7.59 11.47 14.47
CA LYS A 106 9.05 11.64 14.27
C LYS A 106 9.74 10.34 13.87
N ASP A 107 9.25 9.19 14.31
CA ASP A 107 9.89 7.88 14.12
C ASP A 107 9.06 6.88 13.31
N GLY A 108 7.80 7.24 13.01
CA GLY A 108 6.91 6.45 12.18
C GLY A 108 6.41 5.15 12.82
N THR A 109 6.44 5.04 14.15
CA THR A 109 5.94 3.85 14.84
C THR A 109 4.44 3.71 14.64
N ALA A 110 4.03 2.66 13.93
CA ALA A 110 2.63 2.34 13.73
C ALA A 110 2.01 1.71 14.98
N LYS A 111 0.78 2.13 15.30
CA LYS A 111 -0.05 1.56 16.36
C LYS A 111 -1.14 0.66 15.80
N LYS A 112 -1.63 0.99 14.61
CA LYS A 112 -2.74 0.29 13.96
C LYS A 112 -2.55 0.35 12.45
N LEU A 113 -2.85 -0.76 11.78
CA LEU A 113 -2.94 -0.84 10.33
C LEU A 113 -4.31 -1.37 9.94
N VAL A 114 -5.00 -0.66 9.06
CA VAL A 114 -6.25 -1.11 8.45
C VAL A 114 -6.06 -1.19 6.94
N MET A 115 -6.54 -2.26 6.33
CA MET A 115 -6.51 -2.46 4.89
C MET A 115 -7.91 -2.72 4.36
N GLN A 116 -8.21 -2.14 3.20
CA GLN A 116 -9.45 -2.37 2.45
C GLN A 116 -9.10 -2.58 0.97
N ILE A 117 -9.69 -3.58 0.33
CA ILE A 117 -9.52 -3.88 -1.10
C ILE A 117 -10.87 -3.74 -1.79
N GLY A 118 -10.94 -2.91 -2.83
CA GLY A 118 -12.15 -2.63 -3.58
C GLY A 118 -13.29 -2.15 -2.69
N SER A 119 -14.44 -2.82 -2.81
CA SER A 119 -15.63 -2.56 -1.99
C SER A 119 -15.73 -3.46 -0.74
N GLY A 120 -14.70 -4.27 -0.47
CA GLY A 120 -14.68 -5.17 0.68
C GLY A 120 -14.70 -4.42 2.01
N ASP A 121 -14.96 -5.15 3.10
CA ASP A 121 -14.90 -4.57 4.43
C ASP A 121 -13.46 -4.26 4.85
N PRO A 122 -13.21 -3.16 5.58
CA PRO A 122 -11.91 -2.88 6.15
C PRO A 122 -11.50 -3.97 7.15
N MET A 123 -10.23 -4.38 7.12
CA MET A 123 -9.65 -5.36 8.05
C MET A 123 -8.47 -4.76 8.80
N GLU A 124 -8.40 -5.02 10.11
CA GLU A 124 -7.26 -4.63 10.93
C GLU A 124 -6.14 -5.66 10.77
N MET A 125 -5.06 -5.26 10.12
CA MET A 125 -3.91 -6.12 9.85
C MET A 125 -3.00 -6.21 11.07
N PRO A 126 -2.35 -7.37 11.32
CA PRO A 126 -1.32 -7.48 12.34
C PRO A 126 -0.19 -6.48 12.08
N ILE A 127 0.20 -5.72 13.13
CA ILE A 127 1.19 -4.66 13.00
C ILE A 127 2.57 -5.22 12.64
N GLU A 128 2.83 -6.47 13.01
CA GLU A 128 4.06 -7.20 12.71
C GLU A 128 4.27 -7.36 11.20
N MET A 129 3.19 -7.39 10.43
CA MET A 129 3.25 -7.43 8.95
C MET A 129 3.82 -6.15 8.35
N THR A 130 3.82 -5.05 9.11
CA THR A 130 4.31 -3.75 8.64
C THR A 130 5.79 -3.50 8.94
N GLY A 131 6.41 -4.34 9.78
CA GLY A 131 7.78 -4.11 10.25
C GLY A 131 7.95 -3.04 11.31
N GLY A 132 6.86 -2.55 11.86
CA GLY A 132 6.85 -1.58 12.94
C GLY A 132 7.03 -0.14 12.50
N LYS A 133 8.18 0.24 11.92
CA LYS A 133 8.44 1.61 11.43
C LYS A 133 7.98 1.76 9.99
N GLN A 134 6.98 2.60 9.78
CA GLN A 134 6.46 2.91 8.45
C GLN A 134 7.24 4.04 7.77
N PHE A 135 7.80 4.92 8.57
CA PHE A 135 8.43 6.15 8.11
C PHE A 135 9.74 6.40 8.83
N THR A 136 10.65 7.12 8.19
CA THR A 136 11.92 7.55 8.79
C THR A 136 12.31 8.93 8.29
N LYS A 137 13.09 9.66 9.08
CA LYS A 137 13.68 10.90 8.59
C LYS A 137 14.81 10.58 7.60
N PRO A 138 14.94 11.36 6.51
CA PRO A 138 16.09 11.26 5.62
C PRO A 138 17.40 11.37 6.40
N ASN A 139 18.35 10.48 6.14
CA ASN A 139 19.65 10.52 6.78
C ASN A 139 20.49 11.67 6.19
N PRO A 140 20.91 12.67 6.98
CA PRO A 140 21.70 13.78 6.46
C PRO A 140 23.03 13.34 5.83
N LYS A 141 23.58 12.19 6.25
CA LYS A 141 24.85 11.65 5.71
C LYS A 141 24.74 11.13 4.28
N THR A 142 23.50 10.85 3.82
CA THR A 142 23.24 10.35 2.46
C THR A 142 22.77 11.45 1.51
N LEU A 143 22.79 12.72 1.96
CA LEU A 143 22.53 13.89 1.12
C LEU A 143 23.64 14.02 0.08
N LEU A 144 23.28 13.98 -1.21
CA LEU A 144 24.20 14.18 -2.32
C LEU A 144 24.31 15.66 -2.69
N LYS A 145 23.16 16.31 -2.88
CA LYS A 145 23.09 17.71 -3.35
C LYS A 145 21.70 18.31 -3.14
N THR A 146 21.63 19.63 -3.30
CA THR A 146 20.36 20.34 -3.49
C THR A 146 20.27 20.70 -4.96
N GLU A 147 19.11 20.40 -5.57
CA GLU A 147 18.85 20.68 -6.98
C GLU A 147 17.39 21.00 -7.22
N THR A 148 17.11 21.60 -8.36
CA THR A 148 15.72 21.85 -8.81
C THR A 148 15.35 20.76 -9.81
N ILE A 149 14.22 20.08 -9.57
CA ILE A 149 13.68 19.09 -10.49
C ILE A 149 12.25 19.45 -10.90
N THR A 150 11.86 19.05 -12.12
CA THR A 150 10.51 19.22 -12.65
C THR A 150 9.85 17.86 -12.78
N VAL A 151 8.67 17.74 -12.21
CA VAL A 151 7.77 16.59 -12.29
C VAL A 151 6.38 17.06 -12.75
N ALA A 152 5.43 16.16 -12.93
CA ALA A 152 4.09 16.53 -13.42
C ALA A 152 3.37 17.56 -12.52
N ALA A 153 3.62 17.53 -11.21
CA ALA A 153 3.03 18.48 -10.26
C ALA A 153 3.68 19.88 -10.26
N GLY A 154 4.77 20.07 -11.00
CA GLY A 154 5.50 21.35 -11.08
C GLY A 154 7.00 21.22 -10.85
N THR A 155 7.63 22.37 -10.58
CA THR A 155 9.08 22.48 -10.34
C THR A 155 9.36 22.72 -8.87
N PHE A 156 10.27 21.93 -8.30
CA PHE A 156 10.57 21.93 -6.87
C PHE A 156 12.07 22.04 -6.60
N LYS A 157 12.43 22.88 -5.64
CA LYS A 157 13.78 22.84 -5.04
C LYS A 157 13.81 21.65 -4.09
N THR A 158 14.73 20.71 -4.32
CA THR A 158 14.79 19.42 -3.61
C THR A 158 16.16 19.18 -2.99
N LYS A 159 16.18 18.42 -1.90
CA LYS A 159 17.35 17.74 -1.37
C LYS A 159 17.35 16.32 -1.94
N HIS A 160 18.41 15.97 -2.69
CA HIS A 160 18.60 14.66 -3.29
C HIS A 160 19.45 13.78 -2.36
N TYR A 161 18.88 12.67 -1.95
CA TYR A 161 19.53 11.68 -1.09
C TYR A 161 19.74 10.38 -1.86
N ARG A 162 20.79 9.63 -1.50
CA ARG A 162 21.03 8.29 -2.02
C ARG A 162 21.28 7.31 -0.89
N ASP A 163 20.39 6.35 -0.74
CA ASP A 163 20.50 5.24 0.22
C ASP A 163 20.69 3.91 -0.50
N LYS A 164 20.82 2.85 0.29
CA LYS A 164 20.86 1.47 -0.20
C LYS A 164 19.70 0.68 0.40
N SER A 165 19.07 -0.15 -0.43
CA SER A 165 18.11 -1.15 0.05
C SER A 165 18.80 -2.20 0.94
N SER A 166 18.03 -3.01 1.65
CA SER A 166 18.55 -4.16 2.40
C SER A 166 19.34 -5.14 1.53
N LYS A 167 19.12 -5.12 0.22
CA LYS A 167 19.84 -5.91 -0.79
C LYS A 167 21.04 -5.15 -1.39
N GLY A 168 21.37 -3.98 -0.89
CA GLY A 168 22.46 -3.14 -1.40
C GLY A 168 22.17 -2.40 -2.71
N GLU A 169 20.93 -2.41 -3.19
CA GLU A 169 20.49 -1.69 -4.38
C GLU A 169 20.42 -0.19 -4.09
N LYS A 170 20.74 0.63 -5.09
CA LYS A 170 20.66 2.09 -4.93
C LYS A 170 19.20 2.55 -4.91
N VAL A 171 18.89 3.46 -3.98
CA VAL A 171 17.62 4.17 -3.90
C VAL A 171 17.90 5.66 -3.80
N ASP A 172 17.49 6.38 -4.81
CA ASP A 172 17.54 7.83 -4.86
C ASP A 172 16.18 8.42 -4.50
N PHE A 173 16.14 9.47 -3.68
CA PHE A 173 14.92 10.18 -3.38
C PHE A 173 15.14 11.69 -3.27
N TRP A 174 14.18 12.43 -3.79
CA TRP A 174 14.14 13.89 -3.83
C TRP A 174 13.07 14.41 -2.91
N ILE A 175 13.48 15.23 -1.97
CA ILE A 175 12.64 15.76 -0.90
C ILE A 175 12.50 17.27 -1.01
N SER A 176 11.29 17.79 -0.91
CA SER A 176 10.98 19.22 -0.81
C SER A 176 10.03 19.49 0.35
N GLU A 177 10.28 20.56 1.10
CA GLU A 177 9.38 20.99 2.18
C GLU A 177 8.05 21.54 1.67
N ASP A 178 7.96 21.85 0.37
CA ASP A 178 6.75 22.36 -0.29
C ASP A 178 5.74 21.26 -0.67
N VAL A 179 6.02 20.00 -0.34
CA VAL A 179 5.18 18.84 -0.73
C VAL A 179 4.61 18.11 0.49
N PRO A 180 3.53 18.63 1.13
CA PRO A 180 2.84 17.88 2.17
C PRO A 180 2.14 16.62 1.59
N PRO A 181 1.91 15.55 2.42
CA PRO A 181 2.28 15.49 3.83
C PRO A 181 3.71 15.04 4.13
N PHE A 182 4.46 14.48 3.17
CA PHE A 182 5.73 13.79 3.47
C PHE A 182 6.98 14.47 2.93
N GLY A 183 6.85 15.45 2.07
CA GLY A 183 7.98 16.11 1.43
C GLY A 183 8.52 15.37 0.19
N LEU A 184 7.95 14.23 -0.17
CA LEU A 184 8.48 13.40 -1.23
C LEU A 184 8.08 13.94 -2.62
N VAL A 185 9.07 14.17 -3.50
CA VAL A 185 8.86 14.61 -4.89
C VAL A 185 9.11 13.46 -5.87
N LYS A 186 10.18 12.67 -5.66
CA LYS A 186 10.56 11.56 -6.53
C LYS A 186 11.29 10.49 -5.74
N ILE A 187 11.09 9.22 -6.12
CA ILE A 187 11.93 8.07 -5.78
C ILE A 187 12.36 7.39 -7.09
N GLU A 188 13.59 6.91 -7.12
CA GLU A 188 14.10 6.02 -8.14
C GLU A 188 14.92 4.92 -7.48
N ALA A 189 14.51 3.66 -7.68
CA ALA A 189 15.16 2.49 -7.08
C ALA A 189 15.62 1.50 -8.14
N GLU A 190 16.87 1.06 -8.07
CA GLU A 190 17.37 -0.05 -8.87
C GLU A 190 16.72 -1.36 -8.40
N GLN A 191 16.44 -2.26 -9.33
CA GLN A 191 15.91 -3.61 -9.04
C GLN A 191 16.85 -4.65 -9.67
N LYS A 192 17.86 -5.07 -8.90
CA LYS A 192 18.84 -6.09 -9.36
C LYS A 192 18.43 -7.51 -9.00
N GLY A 193 17.63 -7.67 -7.93
CA GLY A 193 17.28 -8.97 -7.36
C GLY A 193 16.03 -9.63 -7.97
N ASN A 194 15.30 -8.97 -8.87
CA ASN A 194 14.09 -9.54 -9.48
C ASN A 194 14.22 -9.57 -11.01
N PRO A 195 14.49 -10.74 -11.61
CA PRO A 195 14.66 -10.88 -13.06
C PRO A 195 13.40 -10.55 -13.87
N GLN A 196 12.25 -10.51 -13.22
CA GLN A 196 10.97 -10.18 -13.87
C GLN A 196 10.75 -8.66 -13.98
N ILE A 197 11.45 -7.85 -13.17
CA ILE A 197 11.36 -6.38 -13.21
C ILE A 197 12.56 -5.85 -13.97
N LYS A 198 12.38 -5.56 -15.26
CA LYS A 198 13.40 -4.91 -16.07
C LYS A 198 13.28 -3.40 -15.95
N GLY A 199 14.35 -2.77 -15.48
CA GLY A 199 14.44 -1.32 -15.30
C GLY A 199 14.19 -0.86 -13.86
N PRO A 200 14.35 0.45 -13.61
CA PRO A 200 14.14 1.01 -12.29
C PRO A 200 12.67 1.01 -11.88
N VAL A 201 12.45 1.07 -10.60
CA VAL A 201 11.15 1.43 -10.07
C VAL A 201 11.17 2.91 -9.74
N THR A 202 10.21 3.65 -10.30
CA THR A 202 10.12 5.09 -10.09
C THR A 202 8.78 5.46 -9.46
N MET A 203 8.80 6.48 -8.62
CA MET A 203 7.60 7.13 -8.10
C MET A 203 7.79 8.64 -8.21
N GLU A 204 6.91 9.32 -8.91
CA GLU A 204 7.01 10.76 -9.19
C GLU A 204 5.72 11.46 -8.78
N LEU A 205 5.86 12.63 -8.13
CA LEU A 205 4.74 13.47 -7.73
C LEU A 205 3.97 13.96 -8.97
N ALA A 206 2.68 13.64 -9.00
CA ALA A 206 1.77 14.00 -10.09
C ALA A 206 0.86 15.18 -9.73
N ALA A 207 0.45 15.27 -8.45
CA ALA A 207 -0.37 16.35 -7.91
C ALA A 207 -0.27 16.43 -6.40
N LYS A 208 -0.71 17.54 -5.80
CA LYS A 208 -0.82 17.71 -4.34
C LYS A 208 -1.99 18.64 -3.99
N GLY A 209 -2.48 18.53 -2.77
CA GLY A 209 -3.59 19.37 -2.29
C GLY A 209 -3.84 19.24 -0.79
N ALA A 210 -4.98 19.74 -0.32
CA ALA A 210 -5.28 19.88 1.11
C ALA A 210 -6.74 19.54 1.48
N ASP A 211 -7.46 18.81 0.65
CA ASP A 211 -8.89 18.53 0.80
C ASP A 211 -9.21 17.02 0.89
N ALA A 212 -8.21 16.18 1.15
CA ALA A 212 -8.41 14.74 1.31
C ALA A 212 -9.30 14.41 2.50
N LYS A 213 -10.21 13.47 2.27
CA LYS A 213 -11.04 12.86 3.30
C LYS A 213 -10.70 11.37 3.40
N ALA A 214 -10.82 10.80 4.58
CA ALA A 214 -10.63 9.36 4.78
C ALA A 214 -11.61 8.56 3.92
N LEU A 215 -11.10 7.55 3.23
CA LEU A 215 -11.91 6.61 2.44
C LEU A 215 -12.37 5.43 3.31
N VAL A 216 -11.53 4.98 4.24
CA VAL A 216 -11.95 3.97 5.22
C VAL A 216 -12.72 4.67 6.34
N THR A 217 -14.04 4.56 6.31
CA THR A 217 -14.96 5.17 7.28
C THR A 217 -15.69 4.15 8.15
N LYS A 218 -15.73 2.88 7.71
CA LYS A 218 -16.34 1.80 8.48
C LYS A 218 -15.38 1.27 9.53
N PRO A 219 -15.87 0.76 10.67
CA PRO A 219 -15.05 0.02 11.62
C PRO A 219 -14.35 -1.16 10.94
N ALA A 220 -13.07 -1.32 11.23
CA ALA A 220 -12.31 -2.46 10.71
C ALA A 220 -12.69 -3.73 11.48
N LYS A 221 -12.84 -4.84 10.76
CA LYS A 221 -12.98 -6.18 11.33
C LYS A 221 -11.59 -6.70 11.76
N PRO A 222 -11.51 -7.58 12.74
CA PRO A 222 -10.28 -8.31 13.04
C PRO A 222 -9.74 -9.01 11.78
N PHE A 223 -8.42 -9.18 11.70
CA PHE A 223 -7.80 -9.88 10.59
C PHE A 223 -8.29 -11.33 10.52
N ASP A 224 -8.84 -11.69 9.39
CA ASP A 224 -9.19 -13.06 9.02
C ASP A 224 -8.41 -13.42 7.75
N GLN A 225 -7.44 -14.32 7.89
CA GLN A 225 -6.58 -14.72 6.79
C GLN A 225 -7.37 -15.37 5.65
N ALA A 226 -8.41 -16.16 5.96
CA ALA A 226 -9.22 -16.82 4.94
C ALA A 226 -10.04 -15.79 4.16
N ALA A 227 -10.69 -14.85 4.84
CA ALA A 227 -11.43 -13.75 4.24
C ALA A 227 -10.51 -12.84 3.41
N PHE A 228 -9.29 -12.56 3.89
CA PHE A 228 -8.30 -11.78 3.16
C PHE A 228 -7.88 -12.45 1.84
N ILE A 229 -7.57 -13.75 1.89
CA ILE A 229 -7.22 -14.54 0.68
C ILE A 229 -8.41 -14.56 -0.29
N GLN A 230 -9.63 -14.72 0.21
CA GLN A 230 -10.84 -14.69 -0.61
C GLN A 230 -11.06 -13.32 -1.28
N GLN A 231 -10.85 -12.22 -0.57
CA GLN A 231 -10.88 -10.87 -1.15
C GLN A 231 -9.84 -10.69 -2.26
N MET A 232 -8.61 -11.16 -2.05
CA MET A 232 -7.54 -11.11 -3.03
C MET A 232 -7.81 -11.98 -4.26
N GLN A 233 -8.54 -13.08 -4.11
CA GLN A 233 -8.89 -13.99 -5.20
C GLN A 233 -10.23 -13.64 -5.86
N GLY A 234 -11.14 -13.00 -5.12
CA GLY A 234 -12.52 -12.71 -5.51
C GLY A 234 -12.68 -11.61 -6.55
N GLY A 235 -11.62 -10.91 -6.92
CA GLY A 235 -11.64 -9.95 -8.03
C GLY A 235 -12.02 -10.57 -9.39
N LYS A 236 -12.15 -11.90 -9.48
CA LYS A 236 -12.63 -12.62 -10.67
C LYS A 236 -14.09 -13.08 -10.61
N ALA A 237 -14.80 -12.97 -9.49
CA ALA A 237 -16.13 -13.56 -9.31
C ALA A 237 -17.26 -12.58 -8.95
N GLY A 238 -17.01 -11.28 -8.95
CA GLY A 238 -17.98 -10.26 -8.53
C GLY A 238 -18.73 -9.57 -9.67
N GLY A 239 -19.41 -10.30 -10.53
CA GLY A 239 -20.26 -9.76 -11.58
C GLY A 239 -21.55 -10.54 -11.75
N GLY A 240 -22.40 -10.62 -10.71
CA GLY A 240 -23.73 -11.18 -10.87
C GLY A 240 -24.57 -11.00 -9.62
N PRO A 241 -25.63 -10.15 -9.64
CA PRO A 241 -26.66 -10.18 -8.64
C PRO A 241 -27.54 -11.40 -8.86
N GLY A 242 -27.62 -12.30 -7.89
CA GLY A 242 -28.70 -13.28 -7.82
C GLY A 242 -28.43 -14.63 -8.46
N GLY A 243 -27.60 -15.44 -7.85
CA GLY A 243 -27.76 -16.89 -7.95
C GLY A 243 -29.03 -17.31 -7.21
N PRO A 244 -29.91 -18.14 -7.79
CA PRO A 244 -31.10 -18.60 -7.08
C PRO A 244 -30.70 -19.41 -5.84
N PRO A 245 -31.53 -19.37 -4.76
CA PRO A 245 -31.26 -20.13 -3.56
C PRO A 245 -31.16 -21.62 -3.90
N ALA A 246 -30.15 -22.29 -3.35
CA ALA A 246 -29.93 -23.72 -3.52
C ALA A 246 -31.25 -24.48 -3.29
N GLY A 247 -31.80 -25.00 -4.38
CA GLY A 247 -33.00 -25.81 -4.39
C GLY A 247 -32.78 -27.03 -3.50
N LYS A 248 -33.75 -27.28 -2.62
CA LYS A 248 -33.85 -28.50 -1.82
C LYS A 248 -33.67 -29.71 -2.74
N ALA A 249 -32.74 -30.57 -2.38
CA ALA A 249 -32.55 -31.86 -3.04
C ALA A 249 -33.90 -32.60 -3.07
N PRO A 250 -34.25 -33.24 -4.21
CA PRO A 250 -35.45 -34.02 -4.28
C PRO A 250 -35.35 -35.20 -3.33
N THR A 251 -36.31 -35.29 -2.40
CA THR A 251 -36.51 -36.43 -1.53
C THR A 251 -36.93 -37.61 -2.38
N THR A 252 -36.09 -38.64 -2.48
CA THR A 252 -36.40 -39.93 -3.07
C THR A 252 -37.51 -40.57 -2.26
N PRO A 253 -38.64 -41.01 -2.88
CA PRO A 253 -39.70 -41.70 -2.15
C PRO A 253 -39.24 -43.11 -1.70
N ALA A 254 -39.59 -43.43 -0.48
CA ALA A 254 -39.30 -44.72 0.13
C ALA A 254 -39.95 -45.88 -0.69
N PRO A 255 -39.26 -47.03 -0.82
CA PRO A 255 -39.82 -48.20 -1.53
C PRO A 255 -41.02 -48.78 -0.79
N ALA A 256 -42.06 -49.17 -1.55
CA ALA A 256 -43.25 -49.78 -1.05
C ALA A 256 -42.98 -51.16 -0.40
N PRO A 257 -43.72 -51.55 0.65
CA PRO A 257 -43.55 -52.83 1.32
C PRO A 257 -44.01 -53.98 0.45
N ALA A 258 -43.26 -55.10 0.50
CA ALA A 258 -43.54 -56.32 -0.26
C ALA A 258 -44.82 -57.02 0.22
N PRO A 259 -45.54 -57.69 -0.65
CA PRO A 259 -46.75 -58.42 -0.28
C PRO A 259 -46.44 -59.66 0.56
N LYS A 260 -47.18 -59.83 1.63
CA LYS A 260 -47.15 -61.04 2.46
C LYS A 260 -47.85 -62.19 1.70
N LYS A 261 -47.13 -63.32 1.59
CA LYS A 261 -47.73 -64.63 1.31
C LYS A 261 -48.27 -65.26 2.56
#